data_f8d51919ea75d9233487e51b3fbca660
#
_entry.id   f8d51919ea75d9233487e51b3fbca660
#
_cell.length_a   1.000
_cell.length_b   1.000
_cell.length_c   1.000
_cell.angle_alpha   90.00
_cell.angle_beta   90.00
_cell.angle_gamma   90.00
#
_symmetry.space_group_name_H-M   'P 1'
#
loop_
_entity.id
_entity.type
_entity.pdbx_description
1 polymer ?
#
loop_
_entity_poly.entity_id
_entity_poly.type
_entity_poly.pdbx_seq_one_letter_code
_entity_poly.pdbx_strand_id
1 'polypeptide(L)'
;LYRDAFADAGFEADTAVNLPITRQYKILSDLVTKKFGLSFVEKPRQGAGYDQVNALLDAYHNLQWMTHTMAMPNKAIGLDGTLGLALPQNAWGGYLAAYVNKQQTDPDSYSSDINPVAGPVILMPGRSNSFAHEWGHALDYHILDRIGNDWGRGVTGRIRTNLEKGEMVYADNAPQNVVEAMGDLMNAMFMENAEVSAQIMKIEGEVARLQAKQDKRASGKPIKKLADMKEQLRKLREGSSKKRISKSQYRKDAETFATDNKSDVSYWTRPTEMFARAFEAYIARNVEAAGGNNEFITFENEAYKLALDKVKGGDDRLALTYPNDPDRMRIFMAMDRLLDELRADVIQE
;
A
#
# COMPACT_ATOMS: atom_id res chain seq x y z
N LEU A 1 -9.50 -22.55 2.09
CA LEU A 1 -9.69 -21.25 2.77
C LEU A 1 -10.22 -21.44 4.21
N TYR A 2 -11.47 -21.87 4.40
CA TYR A 2 -12.07 -22.05 5.73
C TYR A 2 -11.26 -23.01 6.62
N ARG A 3 -10.89 -24.19 6.07
CA ARG A 3 -10.10 -25.22 6.77
C ARG A 3 -8.77 -24.70 7.26
N ASP A 4 -8.06 -23.95 6.44
CA ASP A 4 -6.72 -23.45 6.73
C ASP A 4 -6.76 -22.43 7.88
N ALA A 5 -7.72 -21.48 7.85
CA ALA A 5 -7.87 -20.48 8.90
C ALA A 5 -8.20 -21.11 10.27
N PHE A 6 -9.10 -22.09 10.30
CA PHE A 6 -9.42 -22.76 11.57
C PHE A 6 -8.33 -23.70 12.05
N ALA A 7 -7.59 -24.35 11.14
CA ALA A 7 -6.40 -25.13 11.49
C ALA A 7 -5.31 -24.24 12.09
N ASP A 8 -5.06 -23.07 11.52
CA ASP A 8 -4.13 -22.08 12.08
C ASP A 8 -4.58 -21.55 13.46
N ALA A 9 -5.89 -21.52 13.70
CA ALA A 9 -6.44 -21.19 15.01
C ALA A 9 -6.42 -22.37 16.02
N GLY A 10 -5.93 -23.55 15.60
CA GLY A 10 -5.83 -24.74 16.43
C GLY A 10 -7.13 -25.55 16.52
N PHE A 11 -8.04 -25.41 15.56
CA PHE A 11 -9.31 -26.16 15.52
C PHE A 11 -9.34 -27.11 14.32
N GLU A 12 -9.91 -28.30 14.52
CA GLU A 12 -10.26 -29.17 13.40
C GLU A 12 -11.40 -28.53 12.59
N ALA A 13 -11.25 -28.49 11.27
CA ALA A 13 -12.17 -27.81 10.37
C ALA A 13 -13.61 -28.33 10.47
N ASP A 14 -13.78 -29.66 10.56
CA ASP A 14 -15.10 -30.30 10.67
C ASP A 14 -15.77 -30.00 12.02
N THR A 15 -14.99 -29.76 13.07
CA THR A 15 -15.49 -29.29 14.37
C THR A 15 -15.87 -27.80 14.29
N ALA A 16 -15.05 -27.00 13.64
CA ALA A 16 -15.25 -25.56 13.55
C ALA A 16 -16.53 -25.18 12.81
N VAL A 17 -16.89 -25.89 11.73
CA VAL A 17 -18.12 -25.62 10.95
C VAL A 17 -19.40 -25.81 11.74
N ASN A 18 -19.36 -26.65 12.76
CA ASN A 18 -20.52 -26.94 13.64
C ASN A 18 -20.62 -25.99 14.84
N LEU A 19 -19.66 -25.09 15.04
CA LEU A 19 -19.71 -24.11 16.12
C LEU A 19 -20.78 -23.03 15.83
N PRO A 20 -21.38 -22.44 16.87
CA PRO A 20 -22.22 -21.26 16.72
C PRO A 20 -21.47 -20.16 15.97
N ILE A 21 -22.13 -19.44 15.06
CA ILE A 21 -21.52 -18.44 14.18
C ILE A 21 -20.76 -17.34 14.96
N THR A 22 -21.28 -16.95 16.12
CA THR A 22 -20.62 -15.98 17.02
C THR A 22 -19.30 -16.50 17.58
N ARG A 23 -19.19 -17.82 17.78
CA ARG A 23 -17.95 -18.47 18.23
C ARG A 23 -16.95 -18.59 17.09
N GLN A 24 -17.41 -18.93 15.87
CA GLN A 24 -16.58 -18.91 14.68
C GLN A 24 -15.97 -17.52 14.45
N TYR A 25 -16.80 -16.48 14.53
CA TYR A 25 -16.35 -15.09 14.40
C TYR A 25 -15.29 -14.74 15.44
N LYS A 26 -15.50 -15.12 16.71
CA LYS A 26 -14.53 -14.84 17.77
C LYS A 26 -13.18 -15.51 17.52
N ILE A 27 -13.21 -16.80 17.14
CA ILE A 27 -11.98 -17.56 16.84
C ILE A 27 -11.19 -16.89 15.70
N LEU A 28 -11.86 -16.55 14.61
CA LEU A 28 -11.22 -15.89 13.46
C LEU A 28 -10.75 -14.48 13.79
N SER A 29 -11.51 -13.72 14.54
CA SER A 29 -11.13 -12.39 15.02
C SER A 29 -9.84 -12.45 15.87
N ASP A 30 -9.79 -13.38 16.83
CA ASP A 30 -8.61 -13.59 17.68
C ASP A 30 -7.39 -14.05 16.85
N LEU A 31 -7.61 -14.94 15.85
CA LEU A 31 -6.57 -15.40 14.94
C LEU A 31 -6.00 -14.24 14.11
N VAL A 32 -6.86 -13.50 13.42
CA VAL A 32 -6.47 -12.37 12.54
C VAL A 32 -5.71 -11.32 13.35
N THR A 33 -6.24 -10.93 14.51
CA THR A 33 -5.60 -9.96 15.41
C THR A 33 -4.19 -10.42 15.80
N LYS A 34 -4.04 -11.63 16.29
CA LYS A 34 -2.76 -12.15 16.81
C LYS A 34 -1.74 -12.43 15.72
N LYS A 35 -2.19 -13.08 14.62
CA LYS A 35 -1.30 -13.50 13.55
C LYS A 35 -0.71 -12.31 12.80
N PHE A 36 -1.53 -11.28 12.55
CA PHE A 36 -1.14 -10.13 11.74
C PHE A 36 -0.81 -8.88 12.57
N GLY A 37 -0.81 -8.97 13.89
CA GLY A 37 -0.44 -7.86 14.76
C GLY A 37 -1.40 -6.67 14.68
N LEU A 38 -2.68 -6.90 14.38
CA LEU A 38 -3.67 -5.83 14.38
C LEU A 38 -3.95 -5.35 15.81
N SER A 39 -4.31 -4.08 15.96
CA SER A 39 -4.71 -3.51 17.26
C SER A 39 -6.03 -4.12 17.75
N PHE A 40 -6.95 -4.37 16.84
CA PHE A 40 -8.25 -5.00 17.10
C PHE A 40 -8.91 -5.47 15.80
N VAL A 41 -9.90 -6.36 15.97
CA VAL A 41 -10.95 -6.60 14.98
C VAL A 41 -12.28 -6.26 15.63
N GLU A 42 -12.99 -5.26 15.10
CA GLU A 42 -14.21 -4.76 15.72
C GLU A 42 -15.34 -5.77 15.63
N LYS A 43 -16.03 -5.98 16.74
CA LYS A 43 -17.20 -6.84 16.81
C LYS A 43 -18.43 -6.11 16.27
N PRO A 44 -19.20 -6.71 15.34
CA PRO A 44 -20.45 -6.12 14.87
C PRO A 44 -21.45 -5.91 16.03
N ARG A 45 -22.08 -4.74 16.11
CA ARG A 45 -23.02 -4.38 17.19
C ARG A 45 -24.24 -5.30 17.29
N GLN A 46 -24.77 -5.71 16.14
CA GLN A 46 -25.95 -6.58 16.07
C GLN A 46 -25.62 -8.08 16.16
N GLY A 47 -24.35 -8.41 16.48
CA GLY A 47 -23.84 -9.77 16.48
C GLY A 47 -23.31 -10.18 15.11
N ALA A 48 -22.42 -11.20 15.12
CA ALA A 48 -21.83 -11.72 13.90
C ALA A 48 -22.79 -12.68 13.20
N GLY A 49 -22.97 -12.50 11.89
CA GLY A 49 -23.61 -13.42 10.98
C GLY A 49 -22.60 -14.13 10.06
N TYR A 50 -23.11 -14.91 9.11
CA TYR A 50 -22.27 -15.61 8.12
C TYR A 50 -21.44 -14.64 7.26
N ASP A 51 -21.99 -13.47 6.91
CA ASP A 51 -21.31 -12.50 6.07
C ASP A 51 -20.05 -11.94 6.77
N GLN A 52 -20.13 -11.69 8.08
CA GLN A 52 -18.97 -11.22 8.84
C GLN A 52 -17.92 -12.30 9.04
N VAL A 53 -18.32 -13.57 9.19
CA VAL A 53 -17.37 -14.69 9.22
C VAL A 53 -16.68 -14.84 7.88
N ASN A 54 -17.41 -14.77 6.76
CA ASN A 54 -16.83 -14.81 5.42
C ASN A 54 -15.89 -13.63 5.17
N ALA A 55 -16.28 -12.41 5.58
CA ALA A 55 -15.42 -11.24 5.45
C ALA A 55 -14.12 -11.36 6.26
N LEU A 56 -14.15 -12.00 7.46
CA LEU A 56 -12.94 -12.31 8.22
C LEU A 56 -12.07 -13.36 7.54
N LEU A 57 -12.66 -14.36 6.91
CA LEU A 57 -11.91 -15.36 6.14
C LEU A 57 -11.24 -14.70 4.93
N ASP A 58 -11.96 -13.85 4.21
CA ASP A 58 -11.39 -13.10 3.09
C ASP A 58 -10.26 -12.18 3.57
N ALA A 59 -10.45 -11.45 4.68
CA ALA A 59 -9.40 -10.63 5.29
C ALA A 59 -8.17 -11.46 5.69
N TYR A 60 -8.36 -12.61 6.31
CA TYR A 60 -7.28 -13.52 6.68
C TYR A 60 -6.42 -13.91 5.46
N HIS A 61 -7.07 -14.29 4.35
CA HIS A 61 -6.37 -14.66 3.13
C HIS A 61 -5.69 -13.48 2.45
N ASN A 62 -6.36 -12.33 2.39
CA ASN A 62 -5.78 -11.10 1.86
C ASN A 62 -4.50 -10.72 2.61
N LEU A 63 -4.54 -10.75 3.94
CA LEU A 63 -3.39 -10.46 4.79
C LEU A 63 -2.27 -11.48 4.58
N GLN A 64 -2.58 -12.78 4.44
CA GLN A 64 -1.58 -13.80 4.13
C GLN A 64 -0.90 -13.56 2.77
N TRP A 65 -1.68 -13.28 1.72
CA TRP A 65 -1.11 -12.99 0.42
C TRP A 65 -0.28 -11.72 0.42
N MET A 66 -0.74 -10.68 1.09
CA MET A 66 0.02 -9.43 1.22
C MET A 66 1.35 -9.64 1.94
N THR A 67 1.36 -10.34 3.09
CA THR A 67 2.61 -10.64 3.80
C THR A 67 3.57 -11.47 2.96
N HIS A 68 3.04 -12.47 2.24
CA HIS A 68 3.84 -13.31 1.36
C HIS A 68 4.46 -12.50 0.21
N THR A 69 3.65 -11.72 -0.51
CA THR A 69 4.09 -10.96 -1.69
C THR A 69 5.01 -9.79 -1.34
N MET A 70 4.82 -9.18 -0.19
CA MET A 70 5.72 -8.13 0.32
C MET A 70 6.94 -8.70 1.05
N ALA A 71 7.04 -10.03 1.23
CA ALA A 71 8.06 -10.69 2.03
C ALA A 71 8.21 -10.10 3.45
N MET A 72 7.09 -9.63 4.04
CA MET A 72 7.05 -9.04 5.38
C MET A 72 6.71 -10.07 6.44
N PRO A 73 7.21 -9.92 7.69
CA PRO A 73 6.69 -10.67 8.83
C PRO A 73 5.18 -10.44 8.99
N ASN A 74 4.45 -11.49 9.36
CA ASN A 74 2.99 -11.39 9.49
C ASN A 74 2.55 -10.22 10.39
N LYS A 75 3.23 -9.99 11.50
CA LYS A 75 2.89 -8.91 12.44
C LYS A 75 3.15 -7.50 11.92
N ALA A 76 4.04 -7.35 10.95
CA ALA A 76 4.34 -6.03 10.36
C ALA A 76 3.14 -5.49 9.56
N ILE A 77 2.23 -6.35 9.09
CA ILE A 77 1.03 -5.92 8.36
C ILE A 77 0.09 -5.08 9.24
N GLY A 78 0.12 -5.28 10.55
CA GLY A 78 -0.64 -4.49 11.52
C GLY A 78 -0.06 -3.10 11.81
N LEU A 79 1.01 -2.70 11.10
CA LEU A 79 1.66 -1.39 11.21
C LEU A 79 1.98 -1.05 12.67
N ASP A 80 2.88 -1.83 13.26
CA ASP A 80 3.30 -1.75 14.67
C ASP A 80 2.14 -1.90 15.67
N GLY A 81 1.13 -2.68 15.31
CA GLY A 81 -0.05 -2.92 16.14
C GLY A 81 -0.99 -1.70 16.25
N THR A 82 -0.88 -0.75 15.34
CA THR A 82 -1.75 0.45 15.33
C THR A 82 -2.99 0.26 14.47
N LEU A 83 -2.92 -0.58 13.43
CA LEU A 83 -4.00 -0.77 12.48
C LEU A 83 -5.10 -1.68 13.03
N GLY A 84 -6.35 -1.22 12.98
CA GLY A 84 -7.55 -2.01 13.27
C GLY A 84 -8.27 -2.45 12.00
N LEU A 85 -9.19 -3.41 12.15
CA LEU A 85 -10.09 -3.88 11.11
C LEU A 85 -11.52 -3.85 11.63
N ALA A 86 -12.46 -3.27 10.87
CA ALA A 86 -13.87 -3.29 11.18
C ALA A 86 -14.69 -3.82 9.99
N LEU A 87 -15.67 -4.65 10.29
CA LEU A 87 -16.53 -5.34 9.33
C LEU A 87 -17.99 -4.90 9.53
N PRO A 88 -18.35 -3.66 9.14
CA PRO A 88 -19.71 -3.16 9.30
C PRO A 88 -20.70 -3.98 8.45
N GLN A 89 -21.94 -4.11 8.91
CA GLN A 89 -22.96 -4.88 8.19
C GLN A 89 -23.44 -4.19 6.90
N ASN A 90 -23.38 -2.87 6.85
CA ASN A 90 -23.82 -2.07 5.72
C ASN A 90 -22.66 -1.31 5.10
N ALA A 91 -22.71 -1.16 3.78
CA ALA A 91 -21.79 -0.26 3.08
C ALA A 91 -21.96 1.17 3.62
N TRP A 92 -20.87 1.75 4.09
CA TRP A 92 -20.86 3.09 4.65
C TRP A 92 -20.78 4.13 3.55
N GLY A 93 -21.79 5.01 3.44
CA GLY A 93 -21.79 6.09 2.46
C GLY A 93 -21.63 5.66 0.98
N GLY A 94 -21.88 4.39 0.65
CA GLY A 94 -21.70 3.86 -0.71
C GLY A 94 -20.27 3.42 -1.05
N TYR A 95 -19.33 3.46 -0.10
CA TYR A 95 -17.97 2.97 -0.28
C TYR A 95 -17.90 1.44 -0.21
N LEU A 96 -17.08 0.84 -1.07
CA LEU A 96 -16.79 -0.61 -1.05
C LEU A 96 -15.88 -0.99 0.12
N ALA A 97 -14.96 -0.08 0.49
CA ALA A 97 -14.11 -0.12 1.66
C ALA A 97 -13.68 1.32 2.01
N ALA A 98 -13.10 1.56 3.16
CA ALA A 98 -12.53 2.85 3.52
C ALA A 98 -11.44 2.70 4.59
N TYR A 99 -10.35 3.42 4.45
CA TYR A 99 -9.40 3.66 5.53
C TYR A 99 -9.80 4.92 6.30
N VAL A 100 -9.88 4.80 7.61
CA VAL A 100 -10.22 5.90 8.52
C VAL A 100 -9.05 6.17 9.43
N ASN A 101 -8.44 7.33 9.27
CA ASN A 101 -7.37 7.80 10.16
C ASN A 101 -7.96 8.33 11.47
N LYS A 102 -7.17 8.23 12.54
CA LYS A 102 -7.48 8.73 13.89
C LYS A 102 -7.94 10.21 13.93
N GLN A 103 -7.54 11.02 12.96
CA GLN A 103 -7.88 12.44 12.86
C GLN A 103 -9.19 12.72 12.11
N GLN A 104 -9.67 11.76 11.31
CA GLN A 104 -10.95 11.89 10.60
C GLN A 104 -12.14 11.52 11.49
N THR A 105 -11.90 11.20 12.75
CA THR A 105 -12.93 10.88 13.73
C THR A 105 -13.61 12.16 14.25
N ASP A 106 -14.28 12.88 13.36
CA ASP A 106 -15.34 13.79 13.75
C ASP A 106 -16.52 12.93 14.27
N PRO A 107 -16.86 12.99 15.56
CA PRO A 107 -17.92 12.16 16.13
C PRO A 107 -19.27 12.31 15.42
N ASP A 108 -19.49 13.43 14.75
CA ASP A 108 -20.73 13.74 14.05
C ASP A 108 -20.75 13.24 12.59
N SER A 109 -19.59 12.86 12.03
CA SER A 109 -19.46 12.42 10.64
C SER A 109 -19.56 10.90 10.45
N TYR A 110 -19.55 10.11 11.53
CA TYR A 110 -19.60 8.65 11.48
C TYR A 110 -21.01 8.13 11.77
N SER A 111 -21.38 7.10 11.02
CA SER A 111 -22.55 6.31 11.39
C SER A 111 -22.36 5.80 12.82
N SER A 112 -23.42 5.80 13.60
CA SER A 112 -23.48 5.32 15.00
C SER A 112 -22.95 3.90 15.22
N ASP A 113 -22.45 3.25 14.16
CA ASP A 113 -22.07 1.84 14.12
C ASP A 113 -20.57 1.57 14.32
N ILE A 114 -19.74 2.61 14.34
CA ILE A 114 -18.29 2.48 14.54
C ILE A 114 -17.88 3.22 15.80
N ASN A 115 -17.06 2.58 16.63
CA ASN A 115 -16.51 3.23 17.81
C ASN A 115 -15.35 4.17 17.42
N PRO A 116 -15.51 5.51 17.48
CA PRO A 116 -14.49 6.46 17.01
C PRO A 116 -13.19 6.47 17.84
N VAL A 117 -13.13 5.69 18.91
CA VAL A 117 -12.01 5.71 19.86
C VAL A 117 -10.87 4.76 19.48
N ALA A 118 -11.08 3.89 18.47
CA ALA A 118 -10.23 2.73 18.26
C ALA A 118 -8.92 2.97 17.47
N GLY A 119 -8.68 4.15 16.91
CA GLY A 119 -7.44 4.44 16.13
C GLY A 119 -7.61 4.24 14.62
N PRO A 120 -6.51 4.15 13.85
CA PRO A 120 -6.55 3.90 12.42
C PRO A 120 -7.25 2.56 12.13
N VAL A 121 -8.20 2.55 11.20
CA VAL A 121 -9.01 1.36 10.91
C VAL A 121 -9.32 1.22 9.43
N ILE A 122 -9.24 0.00 8.89
CA ILE A 122 -9.80 -0.36 7.60
C ILE A 122 -11.22 -0.85 7.80
N LEU A 123 -12.17 -0.23 7.13
CA LEU A 123 -13.58 -0.60 7.10
C LEU A 123 -13.85 -1.45 5.87
N MET A 124 -14.37 -2.66 6.05
CA MET A 124 -14.74 -3.57 4.97
C MET A 124 -16.19 -4.03 5.13
N PRO A 125 -17.16 -3.36 4.49
CA PRO A 125 -18.55 -3.82 4.49
C PRO A 125 -18.69 -5.05 3.59
N GLY A 126 -18.67 -6.26 4.16
CA GLY A 126 -18.78 -7.49 3.40
C GLY A 126 -17.52 -7.87 2.61
N ARG A 127 -17.69 -8.56 1.51
CA ARG A 127 -16.60 -8.91 0.58
C ARG A 127 -16.20 -7.67 -0.22
N SER A 128 -14.99 -7.20 0.00
CA SER A 128 -14.42 -6.06 -0.71
C SER A 128 -13.15 -6.50 -1.44
N ASN A 129 -13.02 -6.07 -2.69
CA ASN A 129 -11.82 -6.23 -3.51
C ASN A 129 -10.87 -5.03 -3.41
N SER A 130 -11.09 -4.12 -2.46
CA SER A 130 -10.30 -2.90 -2.27
C SER A 130 -9.37 -2.96 -1.06
N PHE A 131 -9.13 -4.15 -0.49
CA PHE A 131 -8.36 -4.26 0.75
C PHE A 131 -6.93 -3.71 0.61
N ALA A 132 -6.24 -4.03 -0.48
CA ALA A 132 -4.88 -3.55 -0.72
C ALA A 132 -4.85 -2.03 -0.93
N HIS A 133 -5.88 -1.44 -1.55
CA HIS A 133 -6.03 0.00 -1.69
C HIS A 133 -6.08 0.70 -0.32
N GLU A 134 -6.98 0.24 0.54
CA GLU A 134 -7.14 0.82 1.88
C GLU A 134 -5.93 0.60 2.78
N TRP A 135 -5.26 -0.55 2.63
CA TRP A 135 -4.00 -0.79 3.32
C TRP A 135 -2.89 0.13 2.80
N GLY A 136 -2.88 0.46 1.51
CA GLY A 136 -2.00 1.47 0.93
C GLY A 136 -2.17 2.83 1.62
N HIS A 137 -3.41 3.28 1.85
CA HIS A 137 -3.66 4.48 2.65
C HIS A 137 -3.13 4.35 4.08
N ALA A 138 -3.37 3.21 4.74
CA ALA A 138 -2.87 2.97 6.08
C ALA A 138 -1.33 3.05 6.13
N LEU A 139 -0.64 2.45 5.15
CA LEU A 139 0.81 2.51 5.02
C LEU A 139 1.31 3.95 4.82
N ASP A 140 0.66 4.73 3.94
CA ASP A 140 1.02 6.13 3.67
C ASP A 140 0.98 6.98 4.96
N TYR A 141 -0.05 6.81 5.77
CA TYR A 141 -0.15 7.49 7.06
C TYR A 141 0.83 6.96 8.10
N HIS A 142 1.07 5.65 8.13
CA HIS A 142 2.03 5.05 9.04
C HIS A 142 3.47 5.53 8.77
N ILE A 143 3.86 5.63 7.49
CA ILE A 143 5.15 6.20 7.10
C ILE A 143 5.22 7.67 7.54
N LEU A 144 4.13 8.43 7.40
CA LEU A 144 4.08 9.82 7.87
C LEU A 144 4.34 9.94 9.37
N ASP A 145 3.75 9.07 10.17
CA ASP A 145 3.95 9.08 11.62
C ASP A 145 5.42 8.81 12.00
N ARG A 146 6.15 8.03 11.19
CA ARG A 146 7.57 7.73 11.41
C ARG A 146 8.54 8.83 10.93
N ILE A 147 8.24 9.47 9.81
CA ILE A 147 9.17 10.42 9.16
C ILE A 147 8.67 11.86 9.15
N GLY A 148 7.49 12.15 9.65
CA GLY A 148 6.86 13.46 9.57
C GLY A 148 6.45 14.06 10.90
N ASN A 149 6.35 15.39 10.94
CA ASN A 149 5.99 16.17 12.14
C ASN A 149 4.59 16.81 12.06
N ASP A 150 3.76 16.49 11.07
CA ASP A 150 2.53 17.25 10.86
C ASP A 150 1.35 16.37 10.42
N TRP A 151 0.22 16.61 10.96
CA TRP A 151 -0.93 15.75 10.97
C TRP A 151 -1.91 16.13 9.85
N GLY A 152 -2.44 15.19 9.12
CA GLY A 152 -3.65 15.41 8.33
C GLY A 152 -3.66 15.01 6.85
N ARG A 153 -2.52 14.65 6.27
CA ARG A 153 -2.51 14.21 4.86
C ARG A 153 -1.41 13.22 4.60
N GLY A 154 -1.49 11.97 4.58
CA GLY A 154 -0.45 11.00 4.33
C GLY A 154 0.91 11.53 3.82
N VAL A 155 1.99 10.81 3.94
CA VAL A 155 3.32 11.29 3.55
C VAL A 155 3.38 11.71 2.08
N THR A 156 2.64 11.02 1.19
CA THR A 156 2.59 11.35 -0.24
C THR A 156 2.02 12.74 -0.50
N GLY A 157 0.99 13.16 0.23
CA GLY A 157 0.40 14.49 0.13
C GLY A 157 1.36 15.61 0.50
N ARG A 158 2.25 15.35 1.46
CA ARG A 158 3.26 16.31 1.91
C ARG A 158 4.43 16.46 0.95
N ILE A 159 5.01 15.34 0.55
CA ILE A 159 6.14 15.33 -0.37
C ILE A 159 5.78 16.07 -1.65
N ARG A 160 4.57 15.89 -2.18
CA ARG A 160 4.14 16.64 -3.38
C ARG A 160 4.14 18.14 -3.16
N THR A 161 3.58 18.62 -2.05
CA THR A 161 3.54 20.06 -1.76
C THR A 161 4.94 20.66 -1.67
N ASN A 162 5.86 19.90 -1.10
CA ASN A 162 7.26 20.30 -0.95
C ASN A 162 8.05 20.17 -2.27
N LEU A 163 7.79 19.13 -3.08
CA LEU A 163 8.39 19.00 -4.41
C LEU A 163 8.01 20.14 -5.33
N GLU A 164 6.74 20.59 -5.32
CA GLU A 164 6.29 21.75 -6.09
C GLU A 164 6.97 23.06 -5.64
N LYS A 165 7.34 23.15 -4.36
CA LYS A 165 8.08 24.27 -3.77
C LYS A 165 9.60 24.12 -3.80
N GLY A 166 10.11 22.93 -4.20
CA GLY A 166 11.54 22.60 -4.16
C GLY A 166 12.09 22.35 -2.76
N GLU A 167 11.23 22.19 -1.76
CA GLU A 167 11.59 21.94 -0.36
C GLU A 167 11.05 20.58 0.07
N MET A 168 11.92 19.71 0.60
CA MET A 168 11.52 18.48 1.27
C MET A 168 11.84 18.62 2.76
N VAL A 169 10.82 18.78 3.59
CA VAL A 169 10.95 18.88 5.03
C VAL A 169 10.56 17.55 5.67
N TYR A 170 11.55 16.88 6.19
CA TYR A 170 11.37 15.68 7.02
C TYR A 170 11.60 15.99 8.48
N ALA A 171 11.17 15.11 9.38
CA ALA A 171 11.58 15.20 10.77
C ALA A 171 13.10 15.03 10.88
N ASP A 172 13.75 15.74 11.80
CA ASP A 172 15.20 15.70 11.98
C ASP A 172 15.73 14.29 12.30
N ASN A 173 14.87 13.42 12.83
CA ASN A 173 15.18 12.03 13.18
C ASN A 173 14.62 11.00 12.18
N ALA A 174 14.10 11.43 11.02
CA ALA A 174 13.55 10.52 10.04
C ALA A 174 14.64 9.58 9.49
N PRO A 175 14.38 8.27 9.36
CA PRO A 175 15.31 7.34 8.72
C PRO A 175 15.58 7.76 7.28
N GLN A 176 16.82 8.17 7.01
CA GLN A 176 17.20 8.76 5.71
C GLN A 176 16.98 7.81 4.53
N ASN A 177 17.14 6.51 4.74
CA ASN A 177 16.90 5.48 3.76
C ASN A 177 15.41 5.40 3.35
N VAL A 178 14.49 5.46 4.32
CA VAL A 178 13.04 5.47 4.06
C VAL A 178 12.63 6.75 3.35
N VAL A 179 13.18 7.89 3.77
CA VAL A 179 12.96 9.20 3.12
C VAL A 179 13.39 9.17 1.65
N GLU A 180 14.57 8.63 1.36
CA GLU A 180 15.07 8.52 -0.02
C GLU A 180 14.21 7.56 -0.85
N ALA A 181 13.86 6.39 -0.32
CA ALA A 181 13.02 5.42 -1.02
C ALA A 181 11.63 5.99 -1.33
N MET A 182 11.04 6.70 -0.38
CA MET A 182 9.76 7.38 -0.59
C MET A 182 9.87 8.50 -1.63
N GLY A 183 10.95 9.27 -1.60
CA GLY A 183 11.25 10.29 -2.62
C GLY A 183 11.37 9.71 -4.03
N ASP A 184 12.03 8.57 -4.18
CA ASP A 184 12.16 7.86 -5.45
C ASP A 184 10.80 7.36 -5.97
N LEU A 185 9.96 6.81 -5.08
CA LEU A 185 8.61 6.38 -5.43
C LEU A 185 7.74 7.57 -5.88
N MET A 186 7.77 8.68 -5.16
CA MET A 186 7.05 9.89 -5.54
C MET A 186 7.52 10.44 -6.90
N ASN A 187 8.83 10.43 -7.16
CA ASN A 187 9.38 10.78 -8.47
C ASN A 187 8.88 9.84 -9.56
N ALA A 188 8.87 8.53 -9.30
CA ALA A 188 8.35 7.56 -10.26
C ALA A 188 6.86 7.77 -10.57
N MET A 189 6.06 8.12 -9.58
CA MET A 189 4.61 8.31 -9.75
C MET A 189 4.24 9.62 -10.44
N PHE A 190 4.97 10.71 -10.18
CA PHE A 190 4.52 12.05 -10.58
C PHE A 190 5.32 12.69 -11.71
N MET A 191 6.54 12.17 -12.00
CA MET A 191 7.48 12.84 -12.89
C MET A 191 7.85 11.99 -14.11
N GLU A 192 7.86 12.63 -15.30
CA GLU A 192 8.33 12.04 -16.54
C GLU A 192 9.85 12.28 -16.67
N ASN A 193 10.66 11.41 -16.11
CA ASN A 193 12.10 11.38 -16.36
C ASN A 193 12.54 9.95 -16.68
N ALA A 194 11.90 9.35 -17.71
CA ALA A 194 12.15 7.97 -18.11
C ALA A 194 13.66 7.72 -18.37
N GLU A 195 14.36 8.65 -19.04
CA GLU A 195 15.79 8.50 -19.31
C GLU A 195 16.64 8.65 -18.04
N VAL A 196 16.36 9.65 -17.20
CA VAL A 196 17.09 9.87 -15.95
C VAL A 196 16.80 8.78 -14.95
N SER A 197 15.56 8.33 -14.84
CA SER A 197 15.18 7.22 -13.97
C SER A 197 15.81 5.90 -14.43
N ALA A 198 15.81 5.59 -15.72
CA ALA A 198 16.50 4.42 -16.27
C ALA A 198 18.01 4.47 -16.01
N GLN A 199 18.61 5.66 -16.10
CA GLN A 199 20.02 5.87 -15.82
C GLN A 199 20.35 5.74 -14.33
N ILE A 200 19.48 6.26 -13.44
CA ILE A 200 19.57 6.08 -12.00
C ILE A 200 19.49 4.59 -11.65
N MET A 201 18.49 3.87 -12.13
CA MET A 201 18.33 2.43 -11.89
C MET A 201 19.53 1.59 -12.33
N LYS A 202 20.10 1.90 -13.51
CA LYS A 202 21.29 1.22 -14.01
C LYS A 202 22.49 1.43 -13.08
N ILE A 203 22.67 2.65 -12.59
CA ILE A 203 23.75 3.01 -11.67
C ILE A 203 23.53 2.38 -10.30
N GLU A 204 22.30 2.35 -9.79
CA GLU A 204 21.94 1.70 -8.54
C GLU A 204 22.22 0.20 -8.56
N GLY A 205 21.82 -0.50 -9.61
CA GLY A 205 22.15 -1.92 -9.79
C GLY A 205 23.66 -2.18 -9.78
N GLU A 206 24.46 -1.29 -10.37
CA GLU A 206 25.92 -1.42 -10.37
C GLU A 206 26.53 -1.05 -9.01
N VAL A 207 25.98 -0.05 -8.32
CA VAL A 207 26.36 0.32 -6.93
C VAL A 207 26.10 -0.85 -5.99
N ALA A 208 24.92 -1.46 -6.03
CA ALA A 208 24.59 -2.62 -5.20
C ALA A 208 25.54 -3.80 -5.45
N ARG A 209 25.84 -4.10 -6.73
CA ARG A 209 26.81 -5.13 -7.10
C ARG A 209 28.22 -4.85 -6.58
N LEU A 210 28.66 -3.61 -6.67
CA LEU A 210 30.00 -3.20 -6.20
C LEU A 210 30.06 -3.15 -4.67
N GLN A 211 28.98 -2.76 -4.00
CA GLN A 211 28.86 -2.80 -2.55
C GLN A 211 28.97 -4.24 -2.03
N ALA A 212 28.18 -5.17 -2.57
CA ALA A 212 28.26 -6.59 -2.23
C ALA A 212 29.66 -7.18 -2.47
N LYS A 213 30.39 -6.68 -3.50
CA LYS A 213 31.78 -7.09 -3.77
C LYS A 213 32.74 -6.48 -2.76
N GLN A 214 32.49 -5.28 -2.28
CA GLN A 214 33.29 -4.63 -1.23
C GLN A 214 33.12 -5.33 0.10
N ASP A 215 31.89 -5.68 0.48
CA ASP A 215 31.57 -6.34 1.75
C ASP A 215 32.23 -7.74 1.85
N LYS A 216 32.42 -8.40 0.71
CA LYS A 216 33.14 -9.68 0.61
C LYS A 216 34.68 -9.56 0.62
N ARG A 217 35.23 -8.35 0.60
CA ARG A 217 36.70 -8.16 0.57
C ARG A 217 37.30 -8.21 1.98
N ALA A 218 38.10 -9.21 2.24
CA ALA A 218 38.85 -9.34 3.50
C ALA A 218 39.85 -8.19 3.75
N SER A 219 40.25 -7.43 2.71
CA SER A 219 41.26 -6.37 2.80
C SER A 219 40.74 -5.01 3.27
N GLY A 220 39.42 -4.82 3.39
CA GLY A 220 38.78 -3.56 3.78
C GLY A 220 39.04 -2.35 2.86
N LYS A 221 39.86 -2.51 1.79
CA LYS A 221 40.18 -1.38 0.90
C LYS A 221 38.97 -0.96 0.06
N PRO A 222 38.63 0.33 0.05
CA PRO A 222 37.46 0.82 -0.70
C PRO A 222 37.65 0.62 -2.22
N ILE A 223 36.54 0.31 -2.88
CA ILE A 223 36.50 0.24 -4.36
C ILE A 223 36.24 1.66 -4.86
N LYS A 224 37.27 2.30 -5.46
CA LYS A 224 37.18 3.65 -6.00
C LYS A 224 35.96 3.83 -6.90
N LYS A 225 35.71 2.88 -7.81
CA LYS A 225 34.55 2.90 -8.71
C LYS A 225 33.22 2.99 -7.96
N LEU A 226 33.10 2.41 -6.77
CA LEU A 226 31.87 2.49 -5.94
C LEU A 226 31.64 3.93 -5.46
N ALA A 227 32.67 4.61 -4.99
CA ALA A 227 32.57 6.01 -4.56
C ALA A 227 32.18 6.93 -5.73
N ASP A 228 32.83 6.74 -6.87
CA ASP A 228 32.56 7.53 -8.09
C ASP A 228 31.12 7.35 -8.57
N MET A 229 30.58 6.11 -8.50
CA MET A 229 29.21 5.82 -8.91
C MET A 229 28.18 6.34 -7.91
N LYS A 230 28.46 6.28 -6.60
CA LYS A 230 27.60 6.91 -5.58
C LYS A 230 27.51 8.42 -5.79
N GLU A 231 28.63 9.07 -6.10
CA GLU A 231 28.65 10.51 -6.41
C GLU A 231 27.92 10.84 -7.73
N GLN A 232 28.05 10.00 -8.75
CA GLN A 232 27.28 10.15 -9.99
C GLN A 232 25.79 10.02 -9.74
N LEU A 233 25.37 9.06 -8.93
CA LEU A 233 23.97 8.87 -8.52
C LEU A 233 23.43 10.11 -7.80
N ARG A 234 24.20 10.65 -6.84
CA ARG A 234 23.84 11.87 -6.12
C ARG A 234 23.63 13.06 -7.09
N LYS A 235 24.55 13.26 -8.04
CA LYS A 235 24.44 14.34 -9.04
C LYS A 235 23.24 14.18 -9.97
N LEU A 236 22.91 12.95 -10.37
CA LEU A 236 21.74 12.68 -11.20
C LEU A 236 20.44 12.96 -10.43
N ARG A 237 20.36 12.55 -9.17
CA ARG A 237 19.24 12.84 -8.29
C ARG A 237 19.07 14.35 -8.06
N GLU A 238 20.13 15.08 -7.79
CA GLU A 238 20.10 16.56 -7.62
C GLU A 238 19.83 17.30 -8.94
N GLY A 239 20.34 16.82 -10.06
CA GLY A 239 20.12 17.41 -11.39
C GLY A 239 18.69 17.23 -11.88
N SER A 240 18.05 16.12 -11.51
CA SER A 240 16.64 15.87 -11.85
C SER A 240 15.68 16.82 -11.13
N SER A 241 16.06 17.31 -9.95
CA SER A 241 15.25 18.27 -9.18
C SER A 241 15.22 19.68 -9.77
N LYS A 242 16.14 20.03 -10.68
CA LYS A 242 16.25 21.39 -11.26
C LYS A 242 15.64 21.55 -12.67
N LYS A 243 15.28 20.46 -13.35
CA LYS A 243 14.63 20.52 -14.67
C LYS A 243 13.13 20.72 -14.51
N ARG A 244 12.53 21.52 -15.42
CA ARG A 244 11.07 21.70 -15.51
C ARG A 244 10.41 20.32 -15.59
N ILE A 245 9.69 19.98 -14.54
CA ILE A 245 9.17 18.65 -14.29
C ILE A 245 7.98 18.43 -15.20
N SER A 246 8.10 17.54 -16.18
CA SER A 246 6.93 17.04 -16.91
C SER A 246 6.22 15.97 -16.09
N LYS A 247 4.88 15.95 -16.17
CA LYS A 247 4.05 14.97 -15.48
C LYS A 247 4.30 13.58 -16.03
N SER A 248 4.36 12.56 -15.15
CA SER A 248 4.36 11.15 -15.56
C SER A 248 3.15 10.82 -16.43
N GLN A 249 3.24 9.74 -17.21
CA GLN A 249 2.08 9.26 -17.97
C GLN A 249 0.95 8.82 -17.03
N TYR A 250 1.27 8.13 -15.93
CA TYR A 250 0.31 7.74 -14.90
C TYR A 250 -0.52 8.94 -14.40
N ARG A 251 0.13 10.07 -14.11
CA ARG A 251 -0.58 11.28 -13.69
C ARG A 251 -1.44 11.88 -14.81
N LYS A 252 -0.93 11.93 -16.05
CA LYS A 252 -1.68 12.42 -17.22
C LYS A 252 -2.93 11.57 -17.48
N ASP A 253 -2.80 10.25 -17.35
CA ASP A 253 -3.90 9.31 -17.54
C ASP A 253 -4.99 9.51 -16.48
N ALA A 254 -4.62 9.68 -15.21
CA ALA A 254 -5.56 9.99 -14.13
C ALA A 254 -6.28 11.34 -14.34
N GLU A 255 -5.58 12.37 -14.84
CA GLU A 255 -6.18 13.67 -15.21
C GLU A 255 -7.16 13.52 -16.39
N THR A 256 -6.80 12.72 -17.39
CA THR A 256 -7.63 12.42 -18.56
C THR A 256 -8.91 11.71 -18.13
N PHE A 257 -8.78 10.65 -17.34
CA PHE A 257 -9.92 9.91 -16.79
C PHE A 257 -10.91 10.84 -16.07
N ALA A 258 -10.40 11.67 -15.15
CA ALA A 258 -11.23 12.59 -14.38
C ALA A 258 -11.96 13.61 -15.27
N THR A 259 -11.26 14.17 -16.27
CA THR A 259 -11.81 15.14 -17.20
C THR A 259 -12.91 14.51 -18.05
N ASP A 260 -12.66 13.35 -18.63
CA ASP A 260 -13.60 12.67 -19.53
C ASP A 260 -14.87 12.21 -18.79
N ASN A 261 -14.73 11.82 -17.52
CA ASN A 261 -15.86 11.42 -16.70
C ASN A 261 -16.54 12.56 -15.97
N LYS A 262 -16.11 13.82 -16.17
CA LYS A 262 -16.62 15.01 -15.46
C LYS A 262 -16.58 14.82 -13.93
N SER A 263 -15.59 14.10 -13.46
CA SER A 263 -15.36 13.82 -12.04
C SER A 263 -14.31 14.78 -11.46
N ASP A 264 -14.16 14.78 -10.13
CA ASP A 264 -13.20 15.65 -9.46
C ASP A 264 -11.75 15.26 -9.81
N VAL A 265 -11.10 16.06 -10.65
CA VAL A 265 -9.68 15.90 -11.02
C VAL A 265 -8.80 15.88 -9.77
N SER A 266 -9.14 16.69 -8.75
CA SER A 266 -8.35 16.78 -7.53
C SER A 266 -8.37 15.47 -6.72
N TYR A 267 -9.45 14.69 -6.78
CA TYR A 267 -9.53 13.37 -6.19
C TYR A 267 -8.61 12.38 -6.93
N TRP A 268 -8.77 12.26 -8.24
CA TRP A 268 -8.05 11.25 -9.04
C TRP A 268 -6.55 11.49 -9.12
N THR A 269 -6.11 12.74 -8.98
CA THR A 269 -4.69 13.13 -8.98
C THR A 269 -4.14 13.42 -7.58
N ARG A 270 -4.93 13.19 -6.53
CA ARG A 270 -4.47 13.33 -5.16
C ARG A 270 -3.35 12.32 -4.90
N PRO A 271 -2.22 12.75 -4.35
CA PRO A 271 -1.08 11.86 -4.16
C PRO A 271 -1.39 10.61 -3.33
N THR A 272 -2.19 10.74 -2.28
CA THR A 272 -2.63 9.62 -1.42
C THR A 272 -3.43 8.59 -2.21
N GLU A 273 -4.34 9.04 -3.07
CA GLU A 273 -5.15 8.18 -3.92
C GLU A 273 -4.32 7.51 -5.04
N MET A 274 -3.40 8.24 -5.64
CA MET A 274 -2.48 7.68 -6.63
C MET A 274 -1.54 6.64 -6.00
N PHE A 275 -1.03 6.93 -4.78
CA PHE A 275 -0.21 5.97 -4.05
C PHE A 275 -0.99 4.68 -3.72
N ALA A 276 -2.21 4.79 -3.18
CA ALA A 276 -3.03 3.64 -2.84
C ALA A 276 -3.32 2.75 -4.07
N ARG A 277 -3.65 3.35 -5.23
CA ARG A 277 -3.84 2.60 -6.49
C ARG A 277 -2.54 1.99 -7.03
N ALA A 278 -1.44 2.71 -6.94
CA ALA A 278 -0.14 2.17 -7.34
C ALA A 278 0.28 0.99 -6.46
N PHE A 279 0.03 1.08 -5.15
CA PHE A 279 0.25 -0.01 -4.22
C PHE A 279 -0.67 -1.20 -4.50
N GLU A 280 -1.95 -0.96 -4.73
CA GLU A 280 -2.92 -1.98 -5.12
C GLU A 280 -2.48 -2.73 -6.38
N ALA A 281 -2.07 -2.01 -7.43
CA ALA A 281 -1.55 -2.60 -8.67
C ALA A 281 -0.27 -3.42 -8.44
N TYR A 282 0.61 -2.96 -7.55
CA TYR A 282 1.81 -3.68 -7.15
C TYR A 282 1.48 -5.01 -6.46
N ILE A 283 0.55 -5.01 -5.52
CA ILE A 283 0.08 -6.21 -4.83
C ILE A 283 -0.59 -7.17 -5.82
N ALA A 284 -1.49 -6.67 -6.69
CA ALA A 284 -2.17 -7.48 -7.71
C ALA A 284 -1.18 -8.28 -8.56
N ARG A 285 -0.16 -7.60 -9.09
CA ARG A 285 0.87 -8.23 -9.91
C ARG A 285 1.66 -9.29 -9.13
N ASN A 286 2.05 -8.99 -7.91
CA ASN A 286 2.89 -9.90 -7.13
C ASN A 286 2.11 -11.15 -6.69
N VAL A 287 0.82 -11.00 -6.36
CA VAL A 287 -0.08 -12.13 -6.08
C VAL A 287 -0.24 -13.00 -7.32
N GLU A 288 -0.48 -12.42 -8.48
CA GLU A 288 -0.61 -13.13 -9.75
C GLU A 288 0.69 -13.86 -10.12
N ALA A 289 1.84 -13.19 -9.98
CA ALA A 289 3.17 -13.79 -10.23
C ALA A 289 3.48 -14.96 -9.29
N ALA A 290 2.95 -14.95 -8.08
CA ALA A 290 3.04 -16.05 -7.11
C ALA A 290 2.00 -17.17 -7.35
N GLY A 291 1.18 -17.06 -8.39
CA GLY A 291 0.12 -18.04 -8.71
C GLY A 291 -1.12 -17.92 -7.82
N GLY A 292 -1.28 -16.81 -7.12
CA GLY A 292 -2.44 -16.50 -6.29
C GLY A 292 -3.62 -15.94 -7.08
N ASN A 293 -4.78 -15.90 -6.42
CA ASN A 293 -5.96 -15.22 -6.91
C ASN A 293 -6.13 -13.89 -6.16
N ASN A 294 -6.22 -12.78 -6.89
CA ASN A 294 -6.32 -11.43 -6.33
C ASN A 294 -7.74 -10.85 -6.35
N GLU A 295 -8.77 -11.62 -6.72
CA GLU A 295 -10.16 -11.15 -6.83
C GLU A 295 -10.71 -10.47 -5.56
N PHE A 296 -10.17 -10.84 -4.39
CA PHE A 296 -10.58 -10.27 -3.10
C PHE A 296 -9.61 -9.21 -2.56
N ILE A 297 -8.43 -9.08 -3.17
CA ILE A 297 -7.37 -8.22 -2.64
C ILE A 297 -7.39 -6.87 -3.36
N THR A 298 -7.63 -6.88 -4.68
CA THR A 298 -7.48 -5.72 -5.53
C THR A 298 -8.65 -5.57 -6.50
N PHE A 299 -9.03 -4.32 -6.75
CA PHE A 299 -10.01 -3.94 -7.76
C PHE A 299 -9.39 -3.82 -9.17
N GLU A 300 -8.06 -3.73 -9.26
CA GLU A 300 -7.36 -3.53 -10.54
C GLU A 300 -7.77 -4.56 -11.59
N ASN A 301 -7.93 -5.82 -11.22
CA ASN A 301 -8.35 -6.85 -12.15
C ASN A 301 -9.78 -6.71 -12.65
N GLU A 302 -10.69 -6.19 -11.83
CA GLU A 302 -12.04 -5.89 -12.30
C GLU A 302 -12.02 -4.68 -13.23
N ALA A 303 -11.27 -3.63 -12.91
CA ALA A 303 -11.06 -2.49 -13.79
C ALA A 303 -10.45 -2.94 -15.14
N TYR A 304 -9.48 -3.86 -15.10
CA TYR A 304 -8.86 -4.42 -16.30
C TYR A 304 -9.79 -5.38 -17.05
N LYS A 305 -10.58 -6.21 -16.35
CA LYS A 305 -11.62 -7.06 -16.95
C LYS A 305 -12.74 -6.22 -17.54
N LEU A 306 -13.16 -5.15 -16.86
CA LEU A 306 -14.12 -4.18 -17.40
C LEU A 306 -13.57 -3.46 -18.64
N ALA A 307 -12.29 -3.14 -18.66
CA ALA A 307 -11.59 -2.61 -19.82
C ALA A 307 -11.54 -3.61 -20.97
N LEU A 308 -11.25 -4.88 -20.69
CA LEU A 308 -11.28 -5.98 -21.68
C LEU A 308 -12.71 -6.33 -22.10
N ASP A 309 -13.68 -6.29 -21.21
CA ASP A 309 -15.10 -6.51 -21.52
C ASP A 309 -15.75 -5.35 -22.27
N LYS A 310 -15.03 -4.24 -22.45
CA LYS A 310 -15.49 -3.12 -23.29
C LYS A 310 -15.46 -3.39 -24.80
N VAL A 311 -14.72 -4.33 -25.23
CA VAL A 311 -15.06 -5.01 -26.50
C VAL A 311 -16.53 -5.45 -26.46
N LYS A 312 -17.17 -5.47 -25.28
CA LYS A 312 -18.58 -5.75 -24.98
C LYS A 312 -19.37 -4.60 -24.30
N GLY A 313 -18.85 -3.37 -24.20
CA GLY A 313 -19.56 -2.19 -23.69
C GLY A 313 -19.23 -1.67 -22.28
N GLY A 314 -18.16 -2.13 -21.63
CA GLY A 314 -17.68 -1.63 -20.33
C GLY A 314 -16.90 -0.29 -20.39
N ASP A 315 -16.42 0.29 -19.26
CA ASP A 315 -15.61 1.52 -19.23
C ASP A 315 -14.11 1.24 -19.12
N ASP A 316 -13.38 1.15 -20.27
CA ASP A 316 -11.93 0.92 -20.32
C ASP A 316 -11.10 2.05 -19.70
N ARG A 317 -11.73 3.22 -19.53
CA ARG A 317 -11.06 4.41 -19.02
C ARG A 317 -10.66 4.27 -17.54
N LEU A 318 -11.32 3.40 -16.78
CA LEU A 318 -10.95 3.16 -15.39
C LEU A 318 -9.53 2.61 -15.25
N ALA A 319 -9.04 1.87 -16.25
CA ALA A 319 -7.64 1.43 -16.30
C ALA A 319 -6.63 2.58 -16.31
N LEU A 320 -7.03 3.78 -16.78
CA LEU A 320 -6.20 4.99 -16.76
C LEU A 320 -5.89 5.48 -15.34
N THR A 321 -6.63 5.01 -14.34
CA THR A 321 -6.39 5.40 -12.94
C THR A 321 -5.32 4.56 -12.23
N TYR A 322 -4.79 3.53 -12.92
CA TYR A 322 -3.72 2.66 -12.46
C TYR A 322 -2.44 2.86 -13.26
N PRO A 323 -1.25 2.54 -12.70
CA PRO A 323 0.01 2.68 -13.44
C PRO A 323 0.05 1.80 -14.70
N ASN A 324 0.31 2.40 -15.85
CA ASN A 324 0.51 1.73 -17.13
C ASN A 324 2.00 1.70 -17.51
N ASP A 325 2.39 0.84 -18.44
CA ASP A 325 3.70 0.90 -19.05
C ASP A 325 3.87 2.26 -19.80
N PRO A 326 5.01 2.94 -19.67
CA PRO A 326 6.27 2.52 -19.04
C PRO A 326 6.37 2.82 -17.53
N ASP A 327 5.41 3.55 -16.92
CA ASP A 327 5.51 4.00 -15.53
C ASP A 327 5.40 2.84 -14.53
N ARG A 328 4.62 1.81 -14.84
CA ARG A 328 4.35 0.65 -13.98
C ARG A 328 5.64 0.01 -13.46
N MET A 329 6.58 -0.31 -14.35
CA MET A 329 7.84 -0.95 -13.95
C MET A 329 8.64 -0.08 -13.00
N ARG A 330 8.73 1.21 -13.30
CA ARG A 330 9.48 2.19 -12.52
C ARG A 330 8.88 2.39 -11.14
N ILE A 331 7.55 2.49 -11.06
CA ILE A 331 6.80 2.62 -9.81
C ILE A 331 6.98 1.35 -8.97
N PHE A 332 6.89 0.17 -9.57
CA PHE A 332 7.01 -1.10 -8.84
C PHE A 332 8.42 -1.32 -8.29
N MET A 333 9.47 -0.99 -9.04
CA MET A 333 10.84 -1.05 -8.52
C MET A 333 11.09 -0.07 -7.36
N ALA A 334 10.49 1.12 -7.42
CA ALA A 334 10.57 2.08 -6.32
C ALA A 334 9.76 1.60 -5.09
N MET A 335 8.64 0.89 -5.32
CA MET A 335 7.84 0.27 -4.27
C MET A 335 8.62 -0.88 -3.60
N ASP A 336 9.27 -1.74 -4.39
CA ASP A 336 10.15 -2.80 -3.86
C ASP A 336 11.20 -2.19 -2.92
N ARG A 337 11.88 -1.12 -3.37
CA ARG A 337 12.87 -0.42 -2.55
C ARG A 337 12.28 0.11 -1.25
N LEU A 338 11.12 0.77 -1.31
CA LEU A 338 10.47 1.30 -0.11
C LEU A 338 10.13 0.20 0.89
N LEU A 339 9.57 -0.92 0.41
CA LEU A 339 9.24 -2.05 1.26
C LEU A 339 10.49 -2.75 1.81
N ASP A 340 11.61 -2.78 1.07
CA ASP A 340 12.90 -3.29 1.55
C ASP A 340 13.42 -2.47 2.74
N GLU A 341 13.37 -1.13 2.64
CA GLU A 341 13.81 -0.25 3.73
C GLU A 341 12.90 -0.36 4.95
N LEU A 342 11.58 -0.44 4.75
CA LEU A 342 10.63 -0.64 5.85
C LEU A 342 10.82 -2.01 6.54
N ARG A 343 11.15 -3.07 5.78
CA ARG A 343 11.46 -4.40 6.35
C ARG A 343 12.73 -4.37 7.19
N ALA A 344 13.75 -3.66 6.74
CA ALA A 344 15.01 -3.55 7.48
C ALA A 344 14.80 -2.89 8.86
N ASP A 345 13.92 -1.92 8.97
CA ASP A 345 13.59 -1.28 10.25
C ASP A 345 12.84 -2.24 11.19
N VAL A 346 11.88 -3.01 10.69
CA VAL A 346 11.08 -3.98 11.50
C VAL A 346 11.92 -5.16 12.01
N ILE A 347 12.97 -5.55 11.29
CA ILE A 347 13.83 -6.68 11.71
C ILE A 347 14.86 -6.25 12.77
N GLN A 348 15.09 -4.95 12.94
CA GLN A 348 16.04 -4.42 13.94
C GLN A 348 15.41 -4.19 15.32
N GLU A 349 14.08 -4.20 15.44
CA GLU A 349 13.32 -4.17 16.69
C GLU A 349 12.99 -5.60 17.19
#